data_bf976dedf9cc703422ad7b67ec7cbf65
#
_entry.id   bf976dedf9cc703422ad7b67ec7cbf65
#
_cell.length_a   1.000
_cell.length_b   1.000
_cell.length_c   1.000
_cell.angle_alpha   90.00
_cell.angle_beta   90.00
_cell.angle_gamma   90.00
#
_symmetry.space_group_name_H-M   'P 1'
#
loop_
_entity.id
_entity.type
_entity.pdbx_description
1 polymer ?
#
loop_
_entity_poly.entity_id
_entity_poly.type
_entity_poly.pdbx_seq_one_letter_code
_entity_poly.pdbx_strand_id
1 'polypeptide(L)'
;IGREGDLAIDDNPYLHRRFLEVARYDGIWWLSNVGTMISATIADGSGGMQAWLAPGARIPLVFGLTTVVFTAGPTTYEFSVHQNSPAFRHQAKDPEAEGETTIGPVVFTDSQKAIIVALAEPMLRREGTGFSAIPSSAEAARRLGWALTRFNRKLDNVCDKLDRVGVAGLRGGGGKLAMNRRARLVEHAVTSHLVTAADLPLLEQMKGEAGE
;
A
#
# COMPACT_ATOMS: atom_id res chain seq x y z
N ILE A 1 2.64 16.69 -18.10
CA ILE A 1 1.51 16.50 -17.21
C ILE A 1 1.62 17.53 -16.08
N GLY A 2 0.53 18.23 -15.78
CA GLY A 2 0.53 19.25 -14.73
C GLY A 2 -0.65 20.19 -14.86
N ARG A 3 -0.51 21.44 -14.39
CA ARG A 3 -1.52 22.48 -14.61
C ARG A 3 -1.55 22.95 -16.06
N GLU A 4 -0.41 22.89 -16.73
CA GLU A 4 -0.22 23.23 -18.14
C GLU A 4 0.54 22.09 -18.85
N GLY A 5 0.51 22.04 -20.17
CA GLY A 5 1.19 21.06 -21.01
C GLY A 5 0.22 20.18 -21.80
N ASP A 6 0.74 19.10 -22.42
CA ASP A 6 -0.05 18.22 -23.31
C ASP A 6 -1.20 17.52 -22.57
N LEU A 7 -1.02 17.26 -21.26
CA LEU A 7 -2.06 16.78 -20.37
C LEU A 7 -2.18 17.74 -19.18
N ALA A 8 -3.12 18.67 -19.26
CA ALA A 8 -3.52 19.49 -18.14
C ALA A 8 -4.51 18.70 -17.28
N ILE A 9 -4.18 18.55 -15.98
CA ILE A 9 -5.01 17.78 -15.03
C ILE A 9 -6.05 18.69 -14.38
N ASP A 10 -5.59 19.87 -13.87
CA ASP A 10 -6.39 20.78 -13.08
C ASP A 10 -5.72 22.16 -13.06
N ASP A 11 -6.47 23.22 -12.80
CA ASP A 11 -5.97 24.60 -12.65
C ASP A 11 -5.55 24.94 -11.22
N ASN A 12 -5.50 23.93 -10.32
CA ASN A 12 -5.11 24.06 -8.93
C ASN A 12 -3.78 24.82 -8.77
N PRO A 13 -3.74 25.96 -8.06
CA PRO A 13 -2.56 26.80 -7.92
C PRO A 13 -1.39 26.11 -7.20
N TYR A 14 -1.66 25.06 -6.41
CA TYR A 14 -0.63 24.25 -5.76
C TYR A 14 0.01 23.22 -6.69
N LEU A 15 -0.58 22.95 -7.86
CA LEU A 15 -0.02 22.06 -8.85
C LEU A 15 0.99 22.79 -9.73
N HIS A 16 2.15 22.20 -9.94
CA HIS A 16 3.15 22.74 -10.89
C HIS A 16 2.56 22.85 -12.30
N ARG A 17 2.94 23.87 -13.05
CA ARG A 17 2.58 23.99 -14.47
C ARG A 17 3.00 22.76 -15.25
N ARG A 18 4.25 22.33 -15.05
CA ARG A 18 4.79 21.06 -15.54
C ARG A 18 5.30 20.28 -14.33
N PHE A 19 4.61 19.22 -13.98
CA PHE A 19 4.90 18.40 -12.80
C PHE A 19 5.58 17.09 -13.18
N LEU A 20 4.97 16.36 -14.09
CA LEU A 20 5.47 15.07 -14.55
C LEU A 20 5.65 15.08 -16.07
N GLU A 21 6.66 14.37 -16.54
CA GLU A 21 6.94 14.16 -17.94
C GLU A 21 7.01 12.67 -18.23
N VAL A 22 6.29 12.22 -19.28
CA VAL A 22 6.40 10.88 -19.84
C VAL A 22 7.11 11.01 -21.17
N ALA A 23 8.29 10.43 -21.29
CA ALA A 23 9.09 10.49 -22.51
C ALA A 23 9.77 9.14 -22.78
N ARG A 24 10.10 8.89 -24.07
CA ARG A 24 10.75 7.66 -24.47
C ARG A 24 12.23 7.92 -24.77
N TYR A 25 13.11 7.19 -24.05
CA TYR A 25 14.56 7.24 -24.25
C TYR A 25 15.08 5.81 -24.41
N ASP A 26 15.89 5.58 -25.40
CA ASP A 26 16.52 4.27 -25.69
C ASP A 26 15.51 3.09 -25.75
N GLY A 27 14.33 3.36 -26.31
CA GLY A 27 13.29 2.35 -26.43
C GLY A 27 12.41 2.13 -25.19
N ILE A 28 12.74 2.75 -24.06
CA ILE A 28 12.01 2.62 -22.78
C ILE A 28 11.23 3.91 -22.51
N TRP A 29 10.02 3.79 -21.99
CA TRP A 29 9.25 4.91 -21.48
C TRP A 29 9.70 5.23 -20.04
N TRP A 30 9.85 6.51 -19.77
CA TRP A 30 10.24 7.04 -18.47
C TRP A 30 9.19 8.01 -17.96
N LEU A 31 8.94 7.94 -16.66
CA LEU A 31 8.20 8.95 -15.91
C LEU A 31 9.22 9.77 -15.11
N SER A 32 9.29 11.06 -15.36
CA SER A 32 10.18 12.01 -14.71
C SER A 32 9.37 13.02 -13.91
N ASN A 33 9.77 13.28 -12.67
CA ASN A 33 9.26 14.41 -11.90
C ASN A 33 10.09 15.66 -12.23
N VAL A 34 9.54 16.52 -13.06
CA VAL A 34 10.16 17.78 -13.48
C VAL A 34 9.74 18.96 -12.59
N GLY A 35 8.90 18.71 -11.59
CA GLY A 35 8.52 19.68 -10.56
C GLY A 35 9.64 19.88 -9.53
N THR A 36 9.42 20.80 -8.59
CA THR A 36 10.43 21.21 -7.60
C THR A 36 10.02 20.93 -6.15
N MET A 37 8.74 20.67 -5.87
CA MET A 37 8.24 20.58 -4.49
C MET A 37 7.38 19.36 -4.21
N ILE A 38 6.64 18.85 -5.20
CA ILE A 38 5.69 17.76 -5.02
C ILE A 38 6.37 16.45 -5.39
N SER A 39 6.26 15.43 -4.55
CA SER A 39 6.61 14.05 -4.87
C SER A 39 5.39 13.29 -5.33
N ALA A 40 5.56 12.28 -6.19
CA ALA A 40 4.53 11.33 -6.55
C ALA A 40 4.83 9.95 -5.98
N THR A 41 3.79 9.19 -5.68
CA THR A 41 3.87 7.75 -5.38
C THR A 41 3.53 6.99 -6.64
N ILE A 42 4.38 6.04 -6.99
CA ILE A 42 4.26 5.18 -8.15
C ILE A 42 4.01 3.76 -7.67
N ALA A 43 3.00 3.09 -8.21
CA ALA A 43 2.71 1.69 -7.92
C ALA A 43 2.49 0.91 -9.22
N ASP A 44 2.85 -0.37 -9.24
CA ASP A 44 2.43 -1.28 -10.31
C ASP A 44 0.97 -1.71 -10.09
N GLY A 45 0.27 -2.09 -11.15
CA GLY A 45 -1.16 -2.47 -11.10
C GLY A 45 -1.46 -3.75 -10.32
N SER A 46 -0.45 -4.43 -9.78
CA SER A 46 -0.58 -5.61 -8.91
C SER A 46 -0.31 -5.29 -7.43
N GLY A 47 0.13 -4.05 -7.11
CA GLY A 47 0.55 -3.67 -5.76
C GLY A 47 1.85 -4.33 -5.29
N GLY A 48 2.56 -5.01 -6.20
CA GLY A 48 3.82 -5.70 -5.88
C GLY A 48 5.02 -4.77 -5.75
N MET A 49 4.92 -3.55 -6.31
CA MET A 49 5.97 -2.55 -6.24
C MET A 49 5.37 -1.17 -5.99
N GLN A 50 6.00 -0.45 -5.06
CA GLN A 50 5.70 0.95 -4.79
C GLN A 50 7.01 1.75 -4.66
N ALA A 51 7.05 2.94 -5.23
CA ALA A 51 8.19 3.83 -5.18
C ALA A 51 7.76 5.29 -5.04
N TRP A 52 8.63 6.11 -4.46
CA TRP A 52 8.44 7.56 -4.43
C TRP A 52 9.28 8.22 -5.52
N LEU A 53 8.64 9.06 -6.32
CA LEU A 53 9.27 9.87 -7.35
C LEU A 53 9.45 11.29 -6.81
N ALA A 54 10.59 11.55 -6.21
CA ALA A 54 10.97 12.87 -5.70
C ALA A 54 11.20 13.88 -6.85
N PRO A 55 11.17 15.20 -6.58
CA PRO A 55 11.57 16.21 -7.55
C PRO A 55 12.94 15.90 -8.17
N GLY A 56 13.01 15.96 -9.51
CA GLY A 56 14.23 15.64 -10.29
C GLY A 56 14.50 14.15 -10.50
N ALA A 57 13.74 13.26 -9.86
CA ALA A 57 13.90 11.82 -10.06
C ALA A 57 13.13 11.33 -11.31
N ARG A 58 13.57 10.19 -11.85
CA ARG A 58 12.88 9.47 -12.93
C ARG A 58 12.86 7.97 -12.68
N ILE A 59 11.82 7.31 -13.17
CA ILE A 59 11.65 5.86 -13.09
C ILE A 59 11.26 5.31 -14.45
N PRO A 60 11.78 4.15 -14.89
CA PRO A 60 11.32 3.51 -16.11
C PRO A 60 9.90 2.96 -15.92
N LEU A 61 9.05 3.19 -16.89
CA LEU A 61 7.72 2.59 -16.96
C LEU A 61 7.88 1.19 -17.57
N VAL A 62 7.87 0.17 -16.75
CA VAL A 62 8.13 -1.22 -17.17
C VAL A 62 6.92 -2.13 -16.98
N PHE A 63 5.90 -1.69 -16.23
CA PHE A 63 4.70 -2.45 -15.94
C PHE A 63 3.61 -2.20 -17.00
N GLY A 64 2.70 -3.17 -17.16
CA GLY A 64 1.52 -3.00 -18.03
C GLY A 64 0.58 -1.91 -17.54
N LEU A 65 0.47 -1.76 -16.22
CA LEU A 65 -0.26 -0.70 -15.53
C LEU A 65 0.65 -0.06 -14.49
N THR A 66 0.77 1.25 -14.53
CA THR A 66 1.46 2.06 -13.52
C THR A 66 0.49 3.10 -12.99
N THR A 67 0.21 3.05 -11.69
CA THR A 67 -0.62 4.04 -10.99
C THR A 67 0.27 5.12 -10.39
N VAL A 68 -0.10 6.37 -10.58
CA VAL A 68 0.61 7.55 -10.10
C VAL A 68 -0.31 8.35 -9.20
N VAL A 69 0.08 8.54 -7.92
CA VAL A 69 -0.68 9.29 -6.92
C VAL A 69 0.17 10.42 -6.37
N PHE A 70 -0.39 11.61 -6.26
CA PHE A 70 0.27 12.77 -5.64
C PHE A 70 -0.75 13.73 -5.03
N THR A 71 -0.29 14.57 -4.11
CA THR A 71 -1.13 15.59 -3.46
C THR A 71 -0.58 16.98 -3.73
N ALA A 72 -1.44 17.88 -4.17
CA ALA A 72 -1.13 19.31 -4.39
C ALA A 72 -2.11 20.17 -3.58
N GLY A 73 -1.63 20.79 -2.50
CA GLY A 73 -2.49 21.47 -1.55
C GLY A 73 -3.49 20.50 -0.90
N PRO A 74 -4.79 20.79 -0.88
CA PRO A 74 -5.80 19.93 -0.26
C PRO A 74 -6.25 18.76 -1.19
N THR A 75 -5.82 18.71 -2.46
CA THR A 75 -6.33 17.78 -3.46
C THR A 75 -5.34 16.68 -3.75
N THR A 76 -5.81 15.43 -3.69
CA THR A 76 -5.04 14.25 -4.12
C THR A 76 -5.50 13.83 -5.50
N TYR A 77 -4.56 13.65 -6.39
CA TYR A 77 -4.75 13.24 -7.77
C TYR A 77 -4.24 11.82 -7.97
N GLU A 78 -4.90 11.11 -8.88
CA GLU A 78 -4.49 9.79 -9.33
C GLU A 78 -4.70 9.68 -10.82
N PHE A 79 -3.74 9.10 -11.52
CA PHE A 79 -3.89 8.67 -12.89
C PHE A 79 -3.11 7.38 -13.15
N SER A 80 -3.48 6.70 -14.22
CA SER A 80 -2.85 5.44 -14.61
C SER A 80 -2.20 5.55 -15.97
N VAL A 81 -1.03 4.96 -16.10
CA VAL A 81 -0.31 4.80 -17.36
C VAL A 81 -0.38 3.33 -17.79
N HIS A 82 -0.97 3.10 -18.95
CA HIS A 82 -1.10 1.76 -19.54
C HIS A 82 -0.06 1.55 -20.64
N GLN A 83 0.58 0.39 -20.62
CA GLN A 83 1.52 -0.04 -21.66
C GLN A 83 1.08 -1.36 -22.29
N ASN A 84 1.04 -1.40 -23.61
CA ASN A 84 0.68 -2.61 -24.37
C ASN A 84 1.81 -3.66 -24.40
N SER A 85 3.06 -3.22 -24.18
CA SER A 85 4.25 -4.10 -24.25
C SER A 85 5.14 -3.84 -23.04
N PRO A 86 4.74 -4.29 -21.83
CA PRO A 86 5.54 -4.08 -20.63
C PRO A 86 6.84 -4.89 -20.72
N ALA A 87 7.95 -4.29 -20.30
CA ALA A 87 9.25 -4.97 -20.22
C ALA A 87 9.30 -5.92 -19.02
N PHE A 88 8.53 -5.65 -17.98
CA PHE A 88 8.46 -6.46 -16.77
C PHE A 88 7.42 -7.57 -16.93
N ARG A 89 7.83 -8.80 -16.61
CA ARG A 89 6.94 -9.94 -16.47
C ARG A 89 7.04 -10.45 -15.05
N HIS A 90 5.90 -10.65 -14.39
CA HIS A 90 5.88 -11.33 -13.10
C HIS A 90 6.47 -12.72 -13.27
N GLN A 91 7.51 -13.03 -12.53
CA GLN A 91 8.02 -14.38 -12.43
C GLN A 91 7.06 -15.16 -11.53
N ALA A 92 6.49 -16.24 -12.04
CA ALA A 92 5.70 -17.14 -11.20
C ALA A 92 6.58 -17.60 -10.02
N LYS A 93 6.03 -17.59 -8.81
CA LYS A 93 6.71 -18.24 -7.68
C LYS A 93 6.96 -19.68 -8.08
N ASP A 94 8.20 -20.12 -8.01
CA ASP A 94 8.56 -21.52 -8.21
C ASP A 94 7.94 -22.34 -7.07
N PRO A 95 6.93 -23.19 -7.33
CA PRO A 95 6.32 -24.00 -6.29
C PRO A 95 7.27 -25.07 -5.74
N GLU A 96 8.37 -25.35 -6.45
CA GLU A 96 9.41 -26.31 -6.06
C GLU A 96 10.67 -25.65 -5.48
N ALA A 97 10.67 -24.34 -5.27
CA ALA A 97 11.70 -23.68 -4.50
C ALA A 97 11.63 -24.13 -3.02
N GLU A 98 12.04 -25.37 -2.77
CA GLU A 98 12.32 -25.90 -1.44
C GLU A 98 13.58 -25.22 -0.87
N GLY A 99 13.40 -23.96 -0.44
CA GLY A 99 14.30 -23.41 0.55
C GLY A 99 13.84 -23.95 1.90
N GLU A 100 14.74 -24.49 2.74
CA GLU A 100 14.48 -24.65 4.16
C GLU A 100 14.05 -23.27 4.69
N THR A 101 12.73 -23.05 4.74
CA THR A 101 12.18 -21.86 5.39
C THR A 101 12.46 -22.01 6.87
N THR A 102 13.52 -21.38 7.34
CA THR A 102 13.86 -21.23 8.77
C THR A 102 12.69 -20.60 9.55
N ILE A 103 11.68 -20.07 8.83
CA ILE A 103 10.48 -19.43 9.35
C ILE A 103 9.28 -20.13 8.71
N GLY A 104 8.62 -20.99 9.49
CA GLY A 104 7.38 -21.64 9.02
C GLY A 104 6.28 -20.62 8.69
N PRO A 105 5.34 -20.94 7.79
CA PRO A 105 4.24 -20.05 7.45
C PRO A 105 3.42 -19.72 8.70
N VAL A 106 3.23 -18.42 8.96
CA VAL A 106 2.38 -17.97 10.07
C VAL A 106 0.93 -18.18 9.68
N VAL A 107 0.27 -19.12 10.34
CA VAL A 107 -1.16 -19.36 10.14
C VAL A 107 -1.98 -18.40 11.00
N PHE A 108 -2.83 -17.61 10.35
CA PHE A 108 -3.78 -16.73 11.01
C PHE A 108 -5.19 -17.32 10.96
N THR A 109 -5.95 -17.13 12.03
CA THR A 109 -7.40 -17.34 11.99
C THR A 109 -8.07 -16.21 11.20
N ASP A 110 -9.28 -16.42 10.68
CA ASP A 110 -10.03 -15.40 9.93
C ASP A 110 -10.17 -14.11 10.72
N SER A 111 -10.44 -14.21 12.03
CA SER A 111 -10.51 -13.04 12.89
C SER A 111 -9.16 -12.33 13.10
N GLN A 112 -8.03 -13.02 13.02
CA GLN A 112 -6.71 -12.40 13.06
C GLN A 112 -6.38 -11.76 11.70
N LYS A 113 -6.71 -12.43 10.61
CA LYS A 113 -6.54 -11.90 9.26
C LYS A 113 -7.41 -10.65 9.04
N ALA A 114 -8.66 -10.67 9.53
CA ALA A 114 -9.58 -9.54 9.44
C ALA A 114 -9.03 -8.26 10.09
N ILE A 115 -8.30 -8.35 11.19
CA ILE A 115 -7.63 -7.19 11.81
C ILE A 115 -6.59 -6.59 10.87
N ILE A 116 -5.77 -7.43 10.25
CA ILE A 116 -4.74 -6.98 9.32
C ILE A 116 -5.42 -6.31 8.12
N VAL A 117 -6.46 -6.93 7.56
CA VAL A 117 -7.24 -6.39 6.43
C VAL A 117 -7.90 -5.06 6.80
N ALA A 118 -8.49 -4.94 8.01
CA ALA A 118 -9.13 -3.70 8.46
C ALA A 118 -8.14 -2.53 8.61
N LEU A 119 -6.91 -2.80 9.04
CA LEU A 119 -5.85 -1.79 9.12
C LEU A 119 -5.27 -1.45 7.74
N ALA A 120 -5.20 -2.43 6.85
CA ALA A 120 -4.66 -2.26 5.50
C ALA A 120 -5.73 -1.83 4.47
N GLU A 121 -7.02 -1.78 4.83
CA GLU A 121 -8.14 -1.53 3.93
C GLU A 121 -7.93 -0.33 2.98
N PRO A 122 -7.45 0.84 3.43
CA PRO A 122 -7.21 1.96 2.53
C PRO A 122 -6.21 1.65 1.42
N MET A 123 -5.16 0.90 1.74
CA MET A 123 -4.11 0.51 0.78
C MET A 123 -4.58 -0.61 -0.15
N LEU A 124 -5.37 -1.56 0.37
CA LEU A 124 -5.92 -2.66 -0.42
C LEU A 124 -7.01 -2.21 -1.38
N ARG A 125 -7.72 -1.11 -1.06
CA ARG A 125 -8.74 -0.53 -1.93
C ARG A 125 -8.17 0.39 -2.99
N ARG A 126 -7.06 1.05 -2.69
CA ARG A 126 -6.47 2.05 -3.57
C ARG A 126 -4.95 1.96 -3.51
N GLU A 127 -4.37 1.57 -4.62
CA GLU A 127 -2.93 1.57 -4.80
C GLU A 127 -2.35 2.98 -4.63
N GLY A 128 -1.10 3.04 -4.16
CA GLY A 128 -0.44 4.32 -3.89
C GLY A 128 -0.93 5.07 -2.64
N THR A 129 -1.88 4.52 -1.89
CA THR A 129 -2.29 5.10 -0.60
C THR A 129 -1.15 5.00 0.41
N GLY A 130 -0.77 6.14 1.00
CA GLY A 130 0.33 6.20 1.97
C GLY A 130 -0.05 5.67 3.36
N PHE A 131 0.97 5.39 4.19
CA PHE A 131 0.79 4.90 5.57
C PHE A 131 0.05 5.86 6.50
N SER A 132 -0.06 7.14 6.12
CA SER A 132 -0.88 8.13 6.86
C SER A 132 -2.39 7.81 6.83
N ALA A 133 -2.83 7.01 5.86
CA ALA A 133 -4.23 6.58 5.75
C ALA A 133 -4.58 5.36 6.63
N ILE A 134 -3.60 4.78 7.35
CA ILE A 134 -3.86 3.65 8.25
C ILE A 134 -4.81 4.09 9.37
N PRO A 135 -5.97 3.42 9.53
CA PRO A 135 -6.93 3.78 10.54
C PRO A 135 -6.39 3.57 11.96
N SER A 136 -6.91 4.30 12.91
CA SER A 136 -6.70 4.03 14.32
C SER A 136 -7.29 2.68 14.72
N SER A 137 -6.83 2.12 15.85
CA SER A 137 -7.41 0.87 16.38
C SER A 137 -8.92 0.99 16.65
N ALA A 138 -9.40 2.18 17.03
CA ALA A 138 -10.82 2.43 17.27
C ALA A 138 -11.64 2.43 15.95
N GLU A 139 -11.11 3.03 14.90
CA GLU A 139 -11.74 3.03 13.58
C GLU A 139 -11.78 1.62 12.97
N ALA A 140 -10.65 0.89 13.02
CA ALA A 140 -10.58 -0.48 12.54
C ALA A 140 -11.49 -1.43 13.35
N ALA A 141 -11.58 -1.27 14.67
CA ALA A 141 -12.50 -2.03 15.51
C ALA A 141 -13.96 -1.76 15.12
N ARG A 142 -14.32 -0.48 14.92
CA ARG A 142 -15.67 -0.08 14.45
C ARG A 142 -15.98 -0.65 13.07
N ARG A 143 -15.00 -0.68 12.18
CA ARG A 143 -15.13 -1.27 10.84
C ARG A 143 -15.52 -2.75 10.89
N LEU A 144 -15.00 -3.49 11.90
CA LEU A 144 -15.30 -4.90 12.15
C LEU A 144 -16.54 -5.15 13.03
N GLY A 145 -17.17 -4.09 13.58
CA GLY A 145 -18.25 -4.22 14.56
C GLY A 145 -17.76 -4.76 15.93
N TRP A 146 -16.49 -4.58 16.27
CA TRP A 146 -15.90 -5.14 17.50
C TRP A 146 -15.66 -4.08 18.58
N ALA A 147 -15.72 -4.52 19.85
CA ALA A 147 -15.22 -3.73 20.95
C ALA A 147 -13.70 -3.48 20.80
N LEU A 148 -13.25 -2.29 21.16
CA LEU A 148 -11.83 -1.90 21.06
C LEU A 148 -10.91 -2.83 21.87
N THR A 149 -11.38 -3.30 23.01
CA THR A 149 -10.63 -4.24 23.88
C THR A 149 -10.41 -5.60 23.19
N ARG A 150 -11.43 -6.12 22.51
CA ARG A 150 -11.34 -7.34 21.67
C ARG A 150 -10.35 -7.13 20.52
N PHE A 151 -10.44 -6.01 19.85
CA PHE A 151 -9.56 -5.67 18.75
C PHE A 151 -8.09 -5.62 19.18
N ASN A 152 -7.78 -4.85 20.24
CA ASN A 152 -6.42 -4.67 20.72
C ASN A 152 -5.80 -6.01 21.19
N ARG A 153 -6.55 -6.83 21.91
CA ARG A 153 -6.05 -8.16 22.35
C ARG A 153 -5.70 -9.06 21.14
N LYS A 154 -6.52 -9.03 20.09
CA LYS A 154 -6.22 -9.82 18.89
C LYS A 154 -5.09 -9.22 18.07
N LEU A 155 -4.98 -7.89 18.03
CA LEU A 155 -3.86 -7.19 17.40
C LEU A 155 -2.54 -7.55 18.09
N ASP A 156 -2.53 -7.61 19.43
CA ASP A 156 -1.36 -8.07 20.20
C ASP A 156 -0.97 -9.49 19.79
N ASN A 157 -1.94 -10.41 19.72
CA ASN A 157 -1.68 -11.79 19.30
C ASN A 157 -1.12 -11.89 17.88
N VAL A 158 -1.60 -11.05 16.93
CA VAL A 158 -1.08 -10.99 15.56
C VAL A 158 0.37 -10.51 15.55
N CYS A 159 0.64 -9.42 16.27
CA CYS A 159 1.99 -8.87 16.38
C CYS A 159 2.96 -9.85 17.04
N ASP A 160 2.53 -10.56 18.10
CA ASP A 160 3.33 -11.57 18.77
C ASP A 160 3.66 -12.77 17.85
N LYS A 161 2.70 -13.20 17.03
CA LYS A 161 2.95 -14.27 16.05
C LYS A 161 4.01 -13.86 15.02
N LEU A 162 3.91 -12.66 14.47
CA LEU A 162 4.85 -12.15 13.48
C LEU A 162 6.22 -11.85 14.09
N ASP A 163 6.27 -11.35 15.32
CA ASP A 163 7.54 -11.11 16.01
C ASP A 163 8.32 -12.40 16.27
N ARG A 164 7.63 -13.52 16.62
CA ARG A 164 8.26 -14.85 16.79
C ARG A 164 8.92 -15.37 15.52
N VAL A 165 8.43 -14.95 14.36
CA VAL A 165 9.02 -15.31 13.07
C VAL A 165 9.96 -14.24 12.52
N GLY A 166 10.40 -13.30 13.38
CA GLY A 166 11.47 -12.35 13.07
C GLY A 166 11.02 -11.03 12.44
N VAL A 167 9.72 -10.72 12.40
CA VAL A 167 9.26 -9.40 11.92
C VAL A 167 9.53 -8.35 12.99
N ALA A 168 10.60 -7.59 12.83
CA ALA A 168 11.01 -6.58 13.81
C ALA A 168 10.05 -5.37 13.88
N GLY A 169 9.98 -4.72 15.06
CA GLY A 169 9.24 -3.47 15.26
C GLY A 169 7.77 -3.64 15.62
N LEU A 170 7.31 -4.87 15.90
CA LEU A 170 5.94 -5.18 16.28
C LEU A 170 5.73 -5.23 17.81
N ARG A 171 6.80 -5.35 18.60
CA ARG A 171 6.78 -5.23 20.08
C ARG A 171 7.11 -3.81 20.49
N GLY A 172 6.33 -3.24 21.39
CA GLY A 172 6.61 -1.93 21.96
C GLY A 172 5.49 -1.46 22.89
N GLY A 173 5.86 -0.91 24.05
CA GLY A 173 4.94 -0.34 25.03
C GLY A 173 4.37 1.00 24.57
N GLY A 174 3.31 1.46 25.25
CA GLY A 174 2.38 2.52 24.90
C GLY A 174 2.91 3.86 24.34
N GLY A 175 2.04 4.60 23.69
CA GLY A 175 2.28 5.94 23.18
C GLY A 175 2.63 6.00 21.69
N LYS A 176 3.61 6.81 21.30
CA LYS A 176 4.07 6.97 19.89
C LYS A 176 4.45 5.64 19.22
N LEU A 177 4.83 4.63 20.00
CA LEU A 177 5.15 3.28 19.54
C LEU A 177 3.93 2.52 18.98
N ALA A 178 2.70 2.82 19.45
CA ALA A 178 1.49 2.15 18.95
C ALA A 178 1.16 2.51 17.49
N MET A 179 1.45 3.74 17.06
CA MET A 179 1.26 4.15 15.67
C MET A 179 2.31 3.47 14.77
N ASN A 180 3.56 3.43 15.20
CA ASN A 180 4.64 2.77 14.48
C ASN A 180 4.38 1.27 14.32
N ARG A 181 3.83 0.61 15.36
CA ARG A 181 3.51 -0.82 15.33
C ARG A 181 2.44 -1.17 14.28
N ARG A 182 1.36 -0.37 14.19
CA ARG A 182 0.32 -0.58 13.17
C ARG A 182 0.87 -0.34 11.77
N ALA A 183 1.63 0.74 11.58
CA ALA A 183 2.26 1.04 10.30
C ALA A 183 3.20 -0.12 9.88
N ARG A 184 4.02 -0.61 10.80
CA ARG A 184 4.93 -1.72 10.55
C ARG A 184 4.20 -3.02 10.22
N LEU A 185 3.10 -3.31 10.93
CA LEU A 185 2.25 -4.47 10.64
C LEU A 185 1.66 -4.38 9.22
N VAL A 186 1.07 -3.24 8.87
CA VAL A 186 0.45 -3.03 7.57
C VAL A 186 1.50 -3.06 6.45
N GLU A 187 2.63 -2.37 6.64
CA GLU A 187 3.75 -2.41 5.70
C GLU A 187 4.17 -3.85 5.41
N HIS A 188 4.46 -4.63 6.46
CA HIS A 188 4.85 -6.02 6.30
C HIS A 188 3.75 -6.84 5.60
N ALA A 189 2.50 -6.71 6.02
CA ALA A 189 1.40 -7.51 5.51
C ALA A 189 1.10 -7.23 4.02
N VAL A 190 1.22 -5.99 3.59
CA VAL A 190 1.00 -5.60 2.18
C VAL A 190 2.21 -6.01 1.33
N THR A 191 3.44 -5.70 1.77
CA THR A 191 4.65 -6.00 0.98
C THR A 191 4.95 -7.49 0.86
N SER A 192 4.60 -8.29 1.88
CA SER A 192 4.75 -9.75 1.84
C SER A 192 3.55 -10.48 1.22
N HIS A 193 2.54 -9.75 0.73
CA HIS A 193 1.27 -10.31 0.24
C HIS A 193 0.57 -11.23 1.26
N LEU A 194 0.75 -10.98 2.55
CA LEU A 194 0.05 -11.66 3.63
C LEU A 194 -1.46 -11.39 3.58
N VAL A 195 -1.81 -10.18 3.12
CA VAL A 195 -3.17 -9.76 2.75
C VAL A 195 -3.15 -9.05 1.40
N THR A 196 -4.22 -9.23 0.62
CA THR A 196 -4.40 -8.65 -0.72
C THR A 196 -5.80 -8.07 -0.86
N ALA A 197 -6.10 -7.40 -1.96
CA ALA A 197 -7.45 -6.90 -2.25
C ALA A 197 -8.51 -8.02 -2.28
N ALA A 198 -8.11 -9.26 -2.59
CA ALA A 198 -8.98 -10.43 -2.57
C ALA A 198 -9.50 -10.78 -1.15
N ASP A 199 -8.86 -10.28 -0.11
CA ASP A 199 -9.24 -10.51 1.29
C ASP A 199 -10.25 -9.49 1.83
N LEU A 200 -10.55 -8.43 1.09
CA LEU A 200 -11.50 -7.37 1.50
C LEU A 200 -12.91 -7.90 1.88
N PRO A 201 -13.47 -8.92 1.21
CA PRO A 201 -14.76 -9.49 1.59
C PRO A 201 -14.82 -10.02 3.03
N LEU A 202 -13.68 -10.40 3.62
CA LEU A 202 -13.59 -10.86 5.00
C LEU A 202 -14.10 -9.82 6.02
N LEU A 203 -13.98 -8.53 5.70
CA LEU A 203 -14.47 -7.45 6.57
C LEU A 203 -15.99 -7.47 6.74
N GLU A 204 -16.74 -7.79 5.69
CA GLU A 204 -18.20 -7.86 5.75
C GLU A 204 -18.67 -9.13 6.45
N GLN A 205 -17.97 -10.24 6.25
CA GLN A 205 -18.26 -11.51 6.94
C GLN A 205 -18.12 -11.34 8.46
N MET A 206 -17.01 -10.74 8.91
CA MET A 206 -16.77 -10.53 10.34
C MET A 206 -17.75 -9.55 10.99
N LYS A 207 -18.31 -8.61 10.23
CA LYS A 207 -19.32 -7.67 10.72
C LYS A 207 -20.69 -8.36 10.89
N GLY A 208 -21.03 -9.30 10.02
CA GLY A 208 -22.25 -10.10 10.13
C GLY A 208 -22.28 -10.97 11.40
N GLU A 209 -21.15 -11.62 11.72
CA GLU A 209 -21.02 -12.47 12.92
C GLU A 209 -21.04 -11.68 14.26
N ALA A 210 -20.79 -10.39 14.23
CA ALA A 210 -20.81 -9.55 15.44
C ALA A 210 -22.20 -8.98 15.75
N GLY A 211 -23.17 -9.17 14.86
CA GLY A 211 -24.55 -8.69 14.99
C GLY A 211 -25.55 -9.75 15.42
N GLU A 212 -25.13 -11.03 15.53
CA GLU A 212 -25.88 -12.12 16.15
C GLU A 212 -25.44 -12.29 17.62
#